data_8690e664531f3840e429acf862680d16
#
_entry.id   8690e664531f3840e429acf862680d16
#
_cell.length_a   1.000
_cell.length_b   1.000
_cell.length_c   1.000
_cell.angle_alpha   90.00
_cell.angle_beta   90.00
_cell.angle_gamma   90.00
#
_symmetry.space_group_name_H-M   'P 1'
#
loop_
_entity.id
_entity.type
_entity.pdbx_description
1 polymer ?
#
loop_
_entity_poly.entity_id
_entity_poly.type
_entity_poly.pdbx_seq_one_letter_code
_entity_poly.pdbx_strand_id
1 'polypeptide(L)'
;RLTDLGLTQPASVPADFTLYDQVLQVTATLGAAPARFRDLLNADGALDVEGYFTLARGEGARPAMEMTKWLDSNYHYLVPEIDASTPIDYVDTAIADQVREAKAAGTEVRPVVVGPVSYLLMAKPSDEAAEGFHPLDRLGDVLHAYGHLLMDLHEAGATWVQLDEPALVSDS
;
A
#
# COMPACT_ATOMS: atom_id res chain seq x y z
N ARG A 1 -9.62 -3.68 23.28
CA ARG A 1 -8.41 -3.59 24.11
C ARG A 1 -7.81 -2.19 24.14
N LEU A 2 -7.64 -1.48 23.00
CA LEU A 2 -7.17 -0.08 23.00
C LEU A 2 -8.19 0.86 23.65
N THR A 3 -9.48 0.63 23.43
CA THR A 3 -10.57 1.33 24.09
C THR A 3 -10.58 1.13 25.61
N ASP A 4 -10.24 -0.09 26.08
CA ASP A 4 -10.10 -0.39 27.50
C ASP A 4 -8.91 0.35 28.14
N LEU A 5 -7.95 0.77 27.33
CA LEU A 5 -6.79 1.59 27.73
C LEU A 5 -7.06 3.10 27.63
N GLY A 6 -8.27 3.51 27.31
CA GLY A 6 -8.68 4.92 27.29
C GLY A 6 -8.66 5.58 25.91
N LEU A 7 -8.42 4.86 24.81
CA LEU A 7 -8.56 5.39 23.46
C LEU A 7 -10.03 5.39 23.05
N THR A 8 -10.80 6.35 23.58
CA THR A 8 -12.26 6.44 23.42
C THR A 8 -12.71 7.57 22.49
N GLN A 9 -11.78 8.41 22.03
CA GLN A 9 -12.13 9.47 21.07
C GLN A 9 -12.36 8.87 19.69
N PRO A 10 -13.30 9.40 18.91
CA PRO A 10 -13.49 8.98 17.52
C PRO A 10 -12.17 8.99 16.75
N ALA A 11 -11.94 7.96 15.92
CA ALA A 11 -10.75 7.80 15.11
C ALA A 11 -9.38 7.81 15.86
N SER A 12 -9.39 7.61 17.20
CA SER A 12 -8.14 7.50 17.97
C SER A 12 -7.45 6.14 17.80
N VAL A 13 -8.21 5.10 17.44
CA VAL A 13 -7.69 3.76 17.19
C VAL A 13 -7.19 3.66 15.74
N PRO A 14 -5.89 3.42 15.53
CA PRO A 14 -5.38 3.24 14.17
C PRO A 14 -5.82 1.88 13.59
N ALA A 15 -6.14 1.86 12.29
CA ALA A 15 -6.25 0.66 11.48
C ALA A 15 -5.04 0.66 10.54
N ASP A 16 -3.98 0.01 10.97
CA ASP A 16 -2.67 -0.02 10.32
C ASP A 16 -2.14 -1.45 10.13
N PHE A 17 -3.00 -2.44 10.29
CA PHE A 17 -2.60 -3.84 10.15
C PHE A 17 -2.32 -4.18 8.71
N THR A 18 -1.15 -4.78 8.46
CA THR A 18 -0.75 -5.35 7.19
C THR A 18 -0.26 -6.79 7.37
N LEU A 19 -0.40 -7.61 6.34
CA LEU A 19 0.08 -9.00 6.38
C LEU A 19 1.60 -9.09 6.36
N TYR A 20 2.30 -8.10 5.80
CA TYR A 20 3.75 -8.06 5.69
C TYR A 20 4.30 -6.67 6.03
N ASP A 21 4.23 -5.70 5.12
CA ASP A 21 4.61 -4.30 5.35
C ASP A 21 3.62 -3.31 4.69
N GLN A 22 3.68 -2.06 5.10
CA GLN A 22 2.73 -1.04 4.66
C GLN A 22 2.93 -0.62 3.19
N VAL A 23 4.16 -0.69 2.67
CA VAL A 23 4.46 -0.36 1.27
C VAL A 23 3.97 -1.47 0.35
N LEU A 24 4.20 -2.75 0.73
CA LEU A 24 3.63 -3.88 -0.01
C LEU A 24 2.10 -3.86 0.03
N GLN A 25 1.49 -3.42 1.15
CA GLN A 25 0.04 -3.26 1.21
C GLN A 25 -0.46 -2.25 0.18
N VAL A 26 0.22 -1.11 0.04
CA VAL A 26 -0.12 -0.14 -1.02
C VAL A 26 0.09 -0.73 -2.41
N THR A 27 1.20 -1.46 -2.63
CA THR A 27 1.45 -2.16 -3.90
C THR A 27 0.30 -3.10 -4.27
N ALA A 28 -0.20 -3.88 -3.31
CA ALA A 28 -1.35 -4.77 -3.51
C ALA A 28 -2.63 -3.98 -3.74
N THR A 29 -2.89 -2.93 -2.94
CA THR A 29 -4.06 -2.06 -3.06
C THR A 29 -4.16 -1.41 -4.44
N LEU A 30 -3.02 -1.06 -5.03
CA LEU A 30 -2.92 -0.45 -6.35
C LEU A 30 -2.80 -1.46 -7.51
N GLY A 31 -2.72 -2.76 -7.24
CA GLY A 31 -2.43 -3.77 -8.26
C GLY A 31 -1.07 -3.57 -8.95
N ALA A 32 -0.17 -2.81 -8.32
CA ALA A 32 1.10 -2.37 -8.90
C ALA A 32 2.18 -3.47 -8.86
N ALA A 33 1.79 -4.70 -9.24
CA ALA A 33 2.71 -5.83 -9.25
C ALA A 33 3.78 -5.67 -10.36
N PRO A 34 5.08 -5.91 -10.04
CA PRO A 34 6.14 -5.96 -11.03
C PRO A 34 5.83 -6.97 -12.16
N ALA A 35 6.38 -6.74 -13.36
CA ALA A 35 6.08 -7.53 -14.56
C ALA A 35 6.17 -9.06 -14.32
N ARG A 36 7.18 -9.50 -13.57
CA ARG A 36 7.40 -10.92 -13.25
C ARG A 36 6.34 -11.55 -12.32
N PHE A 37 5.42 -10.76 -11.76
CA PHE A 37 4.34 -11.22 -10.88
C PHE A 37 2.93 -10.95 -11.42
N ARG A 38 2.80 -10.34 -12.61
CA ARG A 38 1.48 -9.96 -13.16
C ARG A 38 0.58 -11.15 -13.45
N ASP A 39 1.15 -12.32 -13.66
CA ASP A 39 0.40 -13.58 -13.79
C ASP A 39 -0.28 -14.05 -12.50
N LEU A 40 0.07 -13.47 -11.35
CA LEU A 40 -0.58 -13.71 -10.06
C LEU A 40 -1.81 -12.82 -9.83
N LEU A 41 -2.00 -11.79 -10.65
CA LEU A 41 -3.17 -10.93 -10.56
C LEU A 41 -4.40 -11.67 -11.07
N ASN A 42 -5.50 -11.57 -10.32
CA ASN A 42 -6.80 -12.08 -10.77
C ASN A 42 -7.41 -11.19 -11.87
N ALA A 43 -8.62 -11.51 -12.32
CA ALA A 43 -9.30 -10.77 -13.39
C ALA A 43 -9.59 -9.29 -13.03
N ASP A 44 -9.67 -8.97 -11.75
CA ASP A 44 -9.92 -7.61 -11.24
C ASP A 44 -8.61 -6.85 -10.95
N GLY A 45 -7.45 -7.47 -11.21
CA GLY A 45 -6.14 -6.87 -10.98
C GLY A 45 -5.61 -7.01 -9.56
N ALA A 46 -6.34 -7.68 -8.66
CA ALA A 46 -5.94 -7.88 -7.27
C ALA A 46 -5.10 -9.15 -7.08
N LEU A 47 -4.31 -9.17 -6.01
CA LEU A 47 -3.59 -10.34 -5.53
C LEU A 47 -4.45 -11.10 -4.51
N ASP A 48 -4.39 -12.41 -4.54
CA ASP A 48 -4.79 -13.21 -3.38
C ASP A 48 -3.66 -13.25 -2.32
N VAL A 49 -3.93 -13.88 -1.19
CA VAL A 49 -2.97 -13.97 -0.07
C VAL A 49 -1.69 -14.71 -0.49
N GLU A 50 -1.79 -15.73 -1.33
CA GLU A 50 -0.64 -16.49 -1.82
C GLU A 50 0.22 -15.63 -2.75
N GLY A 51 -0.39 -14.93 -3.71
CA GLY A 51 0.27 -13.97 -4.58
C GLY A 51 0.93 -12.84 -3.80
N TYR A 52 0.24 -12.27 -2.80
CA TYR A 52 0.81 -11.26 -1.92
C TYR A 52 2.11 -11.71 -1.25
N PHE A 53 2.12 -12.93 -0.69
CA PHE A 53 3.34 -13.47 -0.08
C PHE A 53 4.39 -13.93 -1.10
N THR A 54 3.99 -14.25 -2.33
CA THR A 54 4.92 -14.58 -3.41
C THR A 54 5.74 -13.35 -3.82
N LEU A 55 5.15 -12.14 -3.82
CA LEU A 55 5.92 -10.90 -4.01
C LEU A 55 7.03 -10.76 -2.94
N ALA A 56 6.70 -11.08 -1.68
CA ALA A 56 7.60 -10.93 -0.54
C ALA A 56 8.70 -11.99 -0.46
N ARG A 57 8.45 -13.20 -0.95
CA ARG A 57 9.33 -14.37 -0.71
C ARG A 57 9.92 -14.95 -1.99
N GLY A 58 9.37 -14.60 -3.15
CA GLY A 58 9.64 -15.26 -4.41
C GLY A 58 9.03 -16.65 -4.49
N GLU A 59 9.17 -17.30 -5.63
CA GLU A 59 8.71 -18.65 -5.87
C GLU A 59 9.56 -19.33 -6.94
N GLY A 60 10.15 -20.49 -6.64
CA GLY A 60 10.97 -21.24 -7.59
C GLY A 60 12.13 -20.40 -8.14
N ALA A 61 12.12 -20.13 -9.45
CA ALA A 61 13.12 -19.27 -10.11
C ALA A 61 12.74 -17.77 -10.11
N ARG A 62 11.57 -17.42 -9.60
CA ARG A 62 11.09 -16.05 -9.52
C ARG A 62 11.62 -15.38 -8.25
N PRO A 63 12.54 -14.40 -8.34
CA PRO A 63 13.08 -13.73 -7.18
C PRO A 63 12.01 -12.87 -6.48
N ALA A 64 12.09 -12.78 -5.16
CA ALA A 64 11.31 -11.84 -4.36
C ALA A 64 11.55 -10.39 -4.79
N MET A 65 10.65 -9.49 -4.38
CA MET A 65 10.94 -8.05 -4.42
C MET A 65 12.10 -7.73 -3.49
N GLU A 66 12.85 -6.68 -3.81
CA GLU A 66 13.96 -6.21 -2.97
C GLU A 66 13.44 -5.71 -1.63
N MET A 67 14.18 -6.02 -0.56
CA MET A 67 13.88 -5.51 0.77
C MET A 67 14.94 -4.52 1.21
N THR A 68 14.53 -3.35 1.71
CA THR A 68 15.43 -2.34 2.25
C THR A 68 14.91 -1.75 3.55
N LYS A 69 15.72 -0.96 4.23
CA LYS A 69 15.33 -0.29 5.47
C LYS A 69 14.35 0.84 5.18
N TRP A 70 13.36 0.96 6.05
CA TRP A 70 12.49 2.14 6.12
C TRP A 70 13.27 3.31 6.70
N LEU A 71 13.76 4.19 5.83
CA LEU A 71 14.63 5.32 6.21
C LEU A 71 15.79 4.83 7.09
N ASP A 72 16.08 5.51 8.20
CA ASP A 72 17.15 5.15 9.15
C ASP A 72 16.73 4.18 10.26
N SER A 73 15.54 3.55 10.14
CA SER A 73 15.03 2.63 11.15
C SER A 73 15.51 1.19 10.94
N ASN A 74 15.20 0.30 11.88
CA ASN A 74 15.37 -1.14 11.71
C ASN A 74 14.13 -1.83 11.09
N TYR A 75 13.09 -1.09 10.78
CA TYR A 75 11.95 -1.59 10.01
C TYR A 75 12.35 -1.70 8.53
N HIS A 76 11.89 -2.75 7.87
CA HIS A 76 12.17 -3.01 6.46
C HIS A 76 10.88 -3.05 5.67
N TYR A 77 10.95 -2.66 4.41
CA TYR A 77 9.84 -2.74 3.48
C TYR A 77 10.29 -3.34 2.14
N LEU A 78 9.34 -3.85 1.37
CA LEU A 78 9.58 -4.33 0.01
C LEU A 78 9.49 -3.16 -0.96
N VAL A 79 10.56 -2.98 -1.74
CA VAL A 79 10.72 -1.84 -2.67
C VAL A 79 9.82 -2.04 -3.87
N PRO A 80 8.82 -1.16 -4.13
CA PRO A 80 8.02 -1.24 -5.34
C PRO A 80 8.90 -1.05 -6.58
N GLU A 81 8.61 -1.82 -7.62
CA GLU A 81 9.30 -1.78 -8.92
C GLU A 81 8.31 -1.27 -9.96
N ILE A 82 8.51 -0.04 -10.42
CA ILE A 82 7.53 0.69 -11.24
C ILE A 82 8.14 1.11 -12.57
N ASP A 83 7.37 1.03 -13.63
CA ASP A 83 7.65 1.56 -14.94
C ASP A 83 6.39 2.16 -15.59
N ALA A 84 6.52 2.65 -16.83
CA ALA A 84 5.41 3.25 -17.56
C ALA A 84 4.25 2.26 -17.84
N SER A 85 4.53 0.95 -17.84
CA SER A 85 3.55 -0.12 -18.10
C SER A 85 2.97 -0.75 -16.84
N THR A 86 3.47 -0.39 -15.65
CA THR A 86 2.97 -0.92 -14.38
C THR A 86 1.49 -0.57 -14.22
N PRO A 87 0.60 -1.55 -14.01
CA PRO A 87 -0.79 -1.26 -13.72
C PRO A 87 -0.88 -0.50 -12.40
N ILE A 88 -1.69 0.54 -12.36
CA ILE A 88 -1.95 1.32 -11.15
C ILE A 88 -3.44 1.67 -11.16
N ASP A 89 -4.21 1.02 -10.31
CA ASP A 89 -5.63 1.29 -10.07
C ASP A 89 -6.00 0.87 -8.65
N TYR A 90 -7.16 1.25 -8.15
CA TYR A 90 -7.68 0.76 -6.86
C TYR A 90 -8.36 -0.60 -7.08
N VAL A 91 -7.70 -1.69 -6.67
CA VAL A 91 -8.14 -3.07 -6.96
C VAL A 91 -8.32 -3.93 -5.71
N ASP A 92 -7.76 -3.55 -4.55
CA ASP A 92 -7.87 -4.32 -3.31
C ASP A 92 -8.51 -3.48 -2.20
N THR A 93 -9.63 -4.00 -1.67
CA THR A 93 -10.46 -3.34 -0.65
C THR A 93 -10.04 -3.65 0.79
N ALA A 94 -8.96 -4.39 1.02
CA ALA A 94 -8.59 -4.89 2.35
C ALA A 94 -8.50 -3.78 3.42
N ILE A 95 -8.01 -2.59 3.06
CA ILE A 95 -7.94 -1.45 4.00
C ILE A 95 -9.35 -0.96 4.38
N ALA A 96 -10.24 -0.83 3.40
CA ALA A 96 -11.63 -0.42 3.65
C ALA A 96 -12.42 -1.50 4.40
N ASP A 97 -12.13 -2.77 4.15
CA ASP A 97 -12.77 -3.89 4.85
C ASP A 97 -12.40 -3.90 6.33
N GLN A 98 -11.17 -3.55 6.72
CA GLN A 98 -10.79 -3.36 8.12
C GLN A 98 -11.65 -2.28 8.81
N VAL A 99 -11.99 -1.20 8.08
CA VAL A 99 -12.88 -0.15 8.61
C VAL A 99 -14.30 -0.69 8.80
N ARG A 100 -14.81 -1.44 7.81
CA ARG A 100 -16.15 -2.07 7.87
C ARG A 100 -16.25 -3.04 9.04
N GLU A 101 -15.23 -3.88 9.22
CA GLU A 101 -15.15 -4.84 10.35
C GLU A 101 -15.10 -4.13 11.71
N ALA A 102 -14.26 -3.13 11.85
CA ALA A 102 -14.15 -2.34 13.08
C ALA A 102 -15.48 -1.66 13.42
N LYS A 103 -16.13 -1.05 12.44
CA LYS A 103 -17.44 -0.41 12.58
C LYS A 103 -18.52 -1.41 12.99
N ALA A 104 -18.54 -2.59 12.40
CA ALA A 104 -19.46 -3.66 12.76
C ALA A 104 -19.23 -4.15 14.20
N ALA A 105 -17.99 -4.08 14.69
CA ALA A 105 -17.63 -4.36 16.08
C ALA A 105 -17.85 -3.17 17.04
N GLY A 106 -18.44 -2.06 16.57
CA GLY A 106 -18.74 -0.87 17.38
C GLY A 106 -17.52 0.01 17.69
N THR A 107 -16.45 -0.11 16.90
CA THR A 107 -15.22 0.70 17.07
C THR A 107 -15.02 1.59 15.87
N GLU A 108 -14.86 2.89 16.11
CA GLU A 108 -14.43 3.83 15.06
C GLU A 108 -12.90 3.82 14.98
N VAL A 109 -12.37 3.60 13.78
CA VAL A 109 -10.93 3.52 13.52
C VAL A 109 -10.48 4.58 12.53
N ARG A 110 -9.21 4.92 12.57
CA ARG A 110 -8.54 5.77 11.59
C ARG A 110 -7.63 4.89 10.73
N PRO A 111 -7.95 4.66 9.44
CA PRO A 111 -7.03 4.01 8.51
C PRO A 111 -5.72 4.78 8.42
N VAL A 112 -4.61 4.05 8.39
CA VAL A 112 -3.26 4.57 8.20
C VAL A 112 -2.70 3.97 6.92
N VAL A 113 -2.33 4.82 5.97
CA VAL A 113 -1.85 4.40 4.64
C VAL A 113 -0.60 5.19 4.31
N VAL A 114 0.41 4.55 3.73
CA VAL A 114 1.56 5.27 3.15
C VAL A 114 1.05 6.21 2.07
N GLY A 115 1.46 7.46 2.10
CA GLY A 115 1.00 8.48 1.15
C GLY A 115 1.59 8.29 -0.24
N PRO A 116 0.93 8.83 -1.28
CA PRO A 116 1.28 8.59 -2.68
C PRO A 116 2.69 9.06 -3.06
N VAL A 117 3.16 10.15 -2.49
CA VAL A 117 4.50 10.69 -2.78
C VAL A 117 5.57 9.81 -2.16
N SER A 118 5.42 9.44 -0.89
CA SER A 118 6.37 8.53 -0.22
C SER A 118 6.39 7.16 -0.88
N TYR A 119 5.23 6.61 -1.27
CA TYR A 119 5.16 5.35 -2.00
C TYR A 119 6.04 5.37 -3.26
N LEU A 120 5.95 6.43 -4.08
CA LEU A 120 6.72 6.55 -5.31
C LEU A 120 8.19 6.91 -5.08
N LEU A 121 8.51 7.69 -4.04
CA LEU A 121 9.90 7.99 -3.68
C LEU A 121 10.63 6.79 -3.07
N MET A 122 9.89 5.88 -2.45
CA MET A 122 10.41 4.61 -1.90
C MET A 122 10.45 3.50 -2.96
N ALA A 123 9.91 3.73 -4.15
CA ALA A 123 9.96 2.82 -5.29
C ALA A 123 11.27 3.01 -6.10
N LYS A 124 11.59 2.01 -6.90
CA LYS A 124 12.65 2.07 -7.91
C LYS A 124 12.08 1.83 -9.31
N PRO A 125 12.75 2.31 -10.37
CA PRO A 125 12.44 1.85 -11.72
C PRO A 125 12.55 0.33 -11.81
N SER A 126 11.62 -0.31 -12.54
CA SER A 126 11.75 -1.73 -12.86
C SER A 126 12.91 -1.96 -13.85
N ASP A 127 13.36 -3.21 -13.99
CA ASP A 127 14.39 -3.57 -14.98
C ASP A 127 13.96 -3.29 -16.43
N GLU A 128 12.65 -3.14 -16.66
CA GLU A 128 12.06 -2.87 -17.99
C GLU A 128 11.80 -1.37 -18.21
N ALA A 129 12.10 -0.52 -17.21
CA ALA A 129 11.87 0.91 -17.33
C ALA A 129 12.77 1.56 -18.39
N ALA A 130 12.22 2.53 -19.12
CA ALA A 130 12.98 3.31 -20.08
C ALA A 130 14.07 4.15 -19.37
N GLU A 131 15.16 4.44 -20.07
CA GLU A 131 16.23 5.32 -19.58
C GLU A 131 15.65 6.68 -19.17
N GLY A 132 15.98 7.14 -17.96
CA GLY A 132 15.51 8.40 -17.42
C GLY A 132 14.11 8.37 -16.82
N PHE A 133 13.41 7.21 -16.82
CA PHE A 133 12.14 7.07 -16.13
C PHE A 133 12.33 7.20 -14.60
N HIS A 134 11.43 7.92 -13.97
CA HIS A 134 11.39 8.04 -12.51
C HIS A 134 10.01 7.63 -11.97
N PRO A 135 9.91 6.86 -10.88
CA PRO A 135 8.60 6.43 -10.35
C PRO A 135 7.60 7.58 -10.11
N LEU A 136 8.06 8.78 -9.76
CA LEU A 136 7.22 9.98 -9.63
C LEU A 136 6.51 10.39 -10.94
N ASP A 137 6.97 9.93 -12.10
CA ASP A 137 6.27 10.17 -13.37
C ASP A 137 4.87 9.55 -13.38
N ARG A 138 4.62 8.57 -12.47
CA ARG A 138 3.32 7.91 -12.28
C ARG A 138 2.46 8.53 -11.16
N LEU A 139 2.83 9.70 -10.63
CA LEU A 139 2.09 10.33 -9.54
C LEU A 139 0.61 10.59 -9.90
N GLY A 140 0.33 10.99 -11.14
CA GLY A 140 -1.05 11.22 -11.58
C GLY A 140 -1.93 9.97 -11.49
N ASP A 141 -1.40 8.80 -11.87
CA ASP A 141 -2.12 7.53 -11.82
C ASP A 141 -2.34 7.08 -10.36
N VAL A 142 -1.32 7.22 -9.52
CA VAL A 142 -1.42 6.89 -8.09
C VAL A 142 -2.44 7.79 -7.40
N LEU A 143 -2.45 9.12 -7.68
CA LEU A 143 -3.43 10.04 -7.12
C LEU A 143 -4.87 9.70 -7.56
N HIS A 144 -5.05 9.23 -8.81
CA HIS A 144 -6.36 8.78 -9.28
C HIS A 144 -6.86 7.57 -8.48
N ALA A 145 -6.01 6.55 -8.32
CA ALA A 145 -6.33 5.36 -7.53
C ALA A 145 -6.59 5.68 -6.04
N TYR A 146 -5.79 6.59 -5.46
CA TYR A 146 -6.02 7.08 -4.09
C TYR A 146 -7.36 7.83 -3.96
N GLY A 147 -7.82 8.51 -5.00
CA GLY A 147 -9.16 9.09 -5.02
C GLY A 147 -10.24 8.03 -4.80
N HIS A 148 -10.14 6.89 -5.47
CA HIS A 148 -11.06 5.76 -5.30
C HIS A 148 -10.93 5.12 -3.92
N LEU A 149 -9.69 4.89 -3.43
CA LEU A 149 -9.44 4.40 -2.07
C LEU A 149 -10.10 5.29 -1.01
N LEU A 150 -9.93 6.62 -1.10
CA LEU A 150 -10.50 7.55 -0.13
C LEU A 150 -12.03 7.58 -0.19
N MET A 151 -12.63 7.43 -1.37
CA MET A 151 -14.08 7.29 -1.52
C MET A 151 -14.58 6.02 -0.84
N ASP A 152 -13.94 4.87 -1.06
CA ASP A 152 -14.34 3.60 -0.46
C ASP A 152 -14.15 3.61 1.07
N LEU A 153 -13.07 4.22 1.58
CA LEU A 153 -12.87 4.44 3.02
C LEU A 153 -13.97 5.31 3.63
N HIS A 154 -14.42 6.36 2.92
CA HIS A 154 -15.54 7.17 3.35
C HIS A 154 -16.84 6.37 3.39
N GLU A 155 -17.13 5.59 2.36
CA GLU A 155 -18.31 4.71 2.28
C GLU A 155 -18.27 3.62 3.36
N ALA A 156 -17.09 3.10 3.69
CA ALA A 156 -16.87 2.19 4.82
C ALA A 156 -17.17 2.83 6.18
N GLY A 157 -17.16 4.18 6.24
CA GLY A 157 -17.49 4.98 7.41
C GLY A 157 -16.29 5.55 8.15
N ALA A 158 -15.11 5.61 7.52
CA ALA A 158 -13.98 6.36 8.06
C ALA A 158 -14.30 7.87 8.08
N THR A 159 -14.13 8.52 9.22
CA THR A 159 -14.26 9.98 9.38
C THR A 159 -12.92 10.68 9.27
N TRP A 160 -11.82 9.96 9.49
CA TRP A 160 -10.44 10.39 9.38
C TRP A 160 -9.61 9.33 8.68
N VAL A 161 -8.71 9.76 7.82
CA VAL A 161 -7.67 8.94 7.18
C VAL A 161 -6.32 9.59 7.47
N GLN A 162 -5.34 8.80 7.89
CA GLN A 162 -3.96 9.24 8.05
C GLN A 162 -3.17 8.82 6.82
N LEU A 163 -2.57 9.77 6.12
CA LEU A 163 -1.61 9.53 5.06
C LEU A 163 -0.20 9.79 5.59
N ASP A 164 0.62 8.76 5.64
CA ASP A 164 2.01 8.87 6.10
C ASP A 164 2.93 9.21 4.93
N GLU A 165 3.51 10.40 4.97
CA GLU A 165 4.41 10.95 3.94
C GLU A 165 5.81 11.24 4.50
N PRO A 166 6.52 10.20 5.01
CA PRO A 166 7.84 10.40 5.63
C PRO A 166 8.90 10.89 4.65
N ALA A 167 8.79 10.57 3.36
CA ALA A 167 9.76 11.01 2.37
C ALA A 167 9.76 12.53 2.14
N LEU A 168 8.68 13.25 2.51
CA LEU A 168 8.61 14.72 2.39
C LEU A 168 9.52 15.47 3.38
N VAL A 169 10.03 14.79 4.39
CA VAL A 169 10.93 15.36 5.41
C VAL A 169 12.30 14.69 5.42
N SER A 170 12.57 13.79 4.47
CA SER A 170 13.89 13.19 4.30
C SER A 170 14.76 14.06 3.39
N ASP A 171 16.04 14.17 3.71
CA ASP A 171 17.05 14.72 2.80
C ASP A 171 17.33 13.66 1.71
N SER A 172 16.67 13.77 0.57
CA SER A 172 16.86 12.89 -0.59
C SER A 172 17.90 13.45 -1.55
#